data_1be68159ee50e316cd5d35d40cdf4c18
#
_entry.id   1be68159ee50e316cd5d35d40cdf4c18
#
_cell.length_a   1.000
_cell.length_b   1.000
_cell.length_c   1.000
_cell.angle_alpha   90.00
_cell.angle_beta   90.00
_cell.angle_gamma   90.00
#
_symmetry.space_group_name_H-M   'P 1'
#
loop_
_entity.id
_entity.type
_entity.pdbx_description
1 polymer ?
#
loop_
_entity_poly.entity_id
_entity_poly.type
_entity_poly.pdbx_seq_one_letter_code
_entity_poly.pdbx_strand_id
1 'polypeptide(L)'
;MKDHDLLDGRRVSLTDLSAREQAFLTDLQRMARQGVSYFEVYRTAVGPGSPALQGRNRIDRRIVGSPLYLVARDIATRVGIRQGLVLAPEHQNETAKAPRDASMMSVAQASDLIGITRAAVYKAIEKRALETIRIGNVTLVDRASAQAYREQRESIGRRESHSRRAAGF
;
A
#
# COMPACT_ATOMS: atom_id res chain seq x y z
N MET A 1 16.17 -21.32 17.04
CA MET A 1 15.15 -20.25 17.15
C MET A 1 13.79 -20.93 17.04
N LYS A 2 12.91 -20.82 18.06
CA LYS A 2 11.62 -21.54 18.02
C LYS A 2 10.51 -20.70 17.37
N ASP A 3 10.51 -19.40 17.59
CA ASP A 3 9.48 -18.47 17.12
C ASP A 3 10.12 -17.17 16.59
N HIS A 4 9.39 -16.45 15.75
CA HIS A 4 9.76 -15.15 15.23
C HIS A 4 8.56 -14.19 15.29
N ASP A 5 8.77 -13.01 15.89
CA ASP A 5 7.76 -11.97 15.94
C ASP A 5 7.90 -11.08 14.69
N LEU A 6 6.87 -11.04 13.85
CA LEU A 6 6.82 -10.21 12.65
C LEU A 6 6.60 -8.74 13.01
N LEU A 7 6.94 -7.85 12.08
CA LEU A 7 6.72 -6.39 12.22
C LEU A 7 5.24 -6.02 12.40
N ASP A 8 4.32 -6.86 11.96
CA ASP A 8 2.87 -6.65 12.11
C ASP A 8 2.31 -7.20 13.44
N GLY A 9 3.17 -7.63 14.35
CA GLY A 9 2.83 -8.16 15.67
C GLY A 9 2.43 -9.64 15.70
N ARG A 10 2.33 -10.31 14.55
CA ARG A 10 2.06 -11.75 14.51
C ARG A 10 3.29 -12.54 14.90
N ARG A 11 3.08 -13.66 15.60
CA ARG A 11 4.13 -14.63 15.94
C ARG A 11 4.07 -15.82 14.99
N VAL A 12 5.21 -16.20 14.43
CA VAL A 12 5.34 -17.33 13.50
C VAL A 12 6.23 -18.38 14.14
N SER A 13 5.72 -19.61 14.27
CA SER A 13 6.49 -20.76 14.73
C SER A 13 7.43 -21.25 13.64
N LEU A 14 8.65 -21.57 14.03
CA LEU A 14 9.71 -22.08 13.15
C LEU A 14 10.04 -23.57 13.44
N THR A 15 9.25 -24.21 14.28
CA THR A 15 9.49 -25.61 14.71
C THR A 15 9.37 -26.59 13.55
N ASP A 16 8.50 -26.31 12.59
CA ASP A 16 8.22 -27.18 11.44
C ASP A 16 9.17 -26.95 10.25
N LEU A 17 10.09 -25.99 10.38
CA LEU A 17 11.09 -25.74 9.34
C LEU A 17 12.21 -26.78 9.40
N SER A 18 12.60 -27.27 8.21
CA SER A 18 13.75 -28.14 8.05
C SER A 18 15.06 -27.46 8.51
N ALA A 19 16.08 -28.24 8.82
CA ALA A 19 17.40 -27.73 9.19
C ALA A 19 17.98 -26.79 8.12
N ARG A 20 17.73 -27.07 6.83
CA ARG A 20 18.16 -26.25 5.70
C ARG A 20 17.46 -24.88 5.69
N GLU A 21 16.15 -24.85 5.96
CA GLU A 21 15.38 -23.61 6.02
C GLU A 21 15.76 -22.76 7.23
N GLN A 22 16.03 -23.39 8.37
CA GLN A 22 16.54 -22.69 9.56
C GLN A 22 17.93 -22.10 9.33
N ALA A 23 18.84 -22.84 8.66
CA ALA A 23 20.15 -22.34 8.27
C ALA A 23 20.03 -21.12 7.33
N PHE A 24 19.13 -21.19 6.35
CA PHE A 24 18.86 -20.07 5.45
C PHE A 24 18.39 -18.80 6.19
N LEU A 25 17.48 -18.92 7.16
CA LEU A 25 17.05 -17.78 7.97
C LEU A 25 18.19 -17.24 8.84
N THR A 26 19.04 -18.10 9.35
CA THR A 26 20.23 -17.70 10.13
C THR A 26 21.21 -16.91 9.26
N ASP A 27 21.41 -17.32 8.01
CA ASP A 27 22.26 -16.61 7.05
C ASP A 27 21.68 -15.24 6.69
N LEU A 28 20.37 -15.14 6.46
CA LEU A 28 19.70 -13.84 6.25
C LEU A 28 19.86 -12.91 7.44
N GLN A 29 19.72 -13.42 8.66
CA GLN A 29 19.94 -12.63 9.87
C GLN A 29 21.39 -12.16 9.99
N ARG A 30 22.36 -13.01 9.62
CA ARG A 30 23.78 -12.64 9.58
C ARG A 30 24.02 -11.51 8.58
N MET A 31 23.53 -11.61 7.35
CA MET A 31 23.60 -10.55 6.33
C MET A 31 22.99 -9.23 6.87
N ALA A 32 21.83 -9.33 7.51
CA ALA A 32 21.15 -8.18 8.09
C ALA A 32 21.97 -7.48 9.20
N ARG A 33 22.75 -8.25 9.99
CA ARG A 33 23.63 -7.71 11.05
C ARG A 33 24.93 -7.12 10.47
N GLN A 34 25.42 -7.66 9.37
CA GLN A 34 26.64 -7.22 8.69
C GLN A 34 26.46 -5.93 7.87
N GLY A 35 25.24 -5.37 7.83
CA GLY A 35 24.98 -4.13 7.10
C GLY A 35 24.89 -4.31 5.58
N VAL A 36 24.65 -5.53 5.11
CA VAL A 36 24.43 -5.79 3.68
C VAL A 36 23.25 -4.97 3.17
N SER A 37 23.32 -4.53 1.91
CA SER A 37 22.30 -3.66 1.32
C SER A 37 20.90 -4.31 1.32
N TYR A 38 19.86 -3.48 1.51
CA TYR A 38 18.48 -3.96 1.48
C TYR A 38 18.17 -4.77 0.22
N PHE A 39 18.60 -4.30 -0.95
CA PHE A 39 18.31 -4.98 -2.21
C PHE A 39 18.93 -6.37 -2.30
N GLU A 40 20.13 -6.55 -1.75
CA GLU A 40 20.80 -7.83 -1.74
C GLU A 40 20.15 -8.81 -0.74
N VAL A 41 19.84 -8.34 0.46
CA VAL A 41 19.09 -9.13 1.46
C VAL A 41 17.70 -9.48 0.93
N TYR A 42 16.99 -8.55 0.33
CA TYR A 42 15.65 -8.77 -0.23
C TYR A 42 15.69 -9.78 -1.38
N ARG A 43 16.65 -9.66 -2.31
CA ARG A 43 16.84 -10.61 -3.40
C ARG A 43 17.13 -12.02 -2.90
N THR A 44 17.98 -12.14 -1.89
CA THR A 44 18.29 -13.42 -1.25
C THR A 44 17.07 -13.98 -0.52
N ALA A 45 16.34 -13.16 0.20
CA ALA A 45 15.18 -13.56 1.01
C ALA A 45 14.01 -14.08 0.17
N VAL A 46 13.61 -13.33 -0.87
CA VAL A 46 12.37 -13.58 -1.63
C VAL A 46 12.55 -13.44 -3.15
N GLY A 47 13.76 -13.31 -3.64
CA GLY A 47 14.07 -13.27 -5.08
C GLY A 47 14.06 -14.64 -5.75
N PRO A 48 14.24 -14.68 -7.08
CA PRO A 48 14.32 -15.94 -7.83
C PRO A 48 15.40 -16.85 -7.26
N GLY A 49 15.06 -18.13 -7.07
CA GLY A 49 15.96 -19.13 -6.49
C GLY A 49 16.03 -19.12 -4.95
N SER A 50 15.35 -18.22 -4.26
CA SER A 50 15.25 -18.24 -2.80
C SER A 50 14.55 -19.52 -2.30
N PRO A 51 15.07 -20.17 -1.23
CA PRO A 51 14.37 -21.26 -0.57
C PRO A 51 12.95 -20.89 -0.12
N ALA A 52 12.69 -19.64 0.20
CA ALA A 52 11.37 -19.15 0.60
C ALA A 52 10.32 -19.26 -0.53
N LEU A 53 10.73 -19.32 -1.79
CA LEU A 53 9.85 -19.57 -2.94
C LEU A 53 9.60 -21.04 -3.24
N GLN A 54 10.23 -21.96 -2.50
CA GLN A 54 10.03 -23.41 -2.62
C GLN A 54 10.20 -23.92 -4.08
N GLY A 55 11.18 -23.39 -4.81
CA GLY A 55 11.46 -23.73 -6.20
C GLY A 55 10.46 -23.17 -7.23
N ARG A 56 9.57 -22.30 -6.83
CA ARG A 56 8.57 -21.67 -7.72
C ARG A 56 9.07 -20.32 -8.25
N ASN A 57 8.69 -20.01 -9.48
CA ASN A 57 9.01 -18.72 -10.10
C ASN A 57 7.91 -17.66 -9.90
N ARG A 58 6.79 -18.02 -9.24
CA ARG A 58 5.68 -17.12 -8.95
C ARG A 58 5.30 -17.21 -7.49
N ILE A 59 4.98 -16.07 -6.91
CA ILE A 59 4.47 -15.95 -5.54
C ILE A 59 2.97 -16.19 -5.59
N ASP A 60 2.50 -17.27 -4.96
CA ASP A 60 1.09 -17.60 -4.80
C ASP A 60 0.65 -17.49 -3.33
N ARG A 61 -0.65 -17.68 -3.06
CA ARG A 61 -1.20 -17.58 -1.70
C ARG A 61 -0.56 -18.56 -0.70
N ARG A 62 -0.09 -19.72 -1.18
CA ARG A 62 0.56 -20.75 -0.33
C ARG A 62 1.95 -20.26 0.10
N ILE A 63 2.71 -19.70 -0.83
CA ILE A 63 4.02 -19.12 -0.54
C ILE A 63 3.88 -17.94 0.42
N VAL A 64 2.97 -16.99 0.13
CA VAL A 64 2.77 -15.79 0.97
C VAL A 64 2.39 -16.14 2.40
N GLY A 65 1.67 -17.26 2.62
CA GLY A 65 1.28 -17.74 3.94
C GLY A 65 2.31 -18.66 4.61
N SER A 66 3.38 -19.06 3.92
CA SER A 66 4.34 -19.99 4.51
C SER A 66 5.22 -19.34 5.58
N PRO A 67 5.53 -20.02 6.69
CA PRO A 67 6.38 -19.51 7.76
C PRO A 67 7.74 -19.02 7.24
N LEU A 68 8.38 -19.78 6.36
CA LEU A 68 9.67 -19.44 5.80
C LEU A 68 9.62 -18.11 5.01
N TYR A 69 8.61 -17.93 4.14
CA TYR A 69 8.47 -16.71 3.35
C TYR A 69 8.17 -15.50 4.24
N LEU A 70 7.26 -15.64 5.20
CA LEU A 70 6.88 -14.56 6.12
C LEU A 70 8.10 -14.04 6.87
N VAL A 71 8.90 -14.94 7.44
CA VAL A 71 10.07 -14.57 8.24
C VAL A 71 11.21 -14.03 7.35
N ALA A 72 11.49 -14.66 6.21
CA ALA A 72 12.52 -14.17 5.28
C ALA A 72 12.19 -12.74 4.80
N ARG A 73 10.94 -12.49 4.43
CA ARG A 73 10.46 -11.16 4.03
C ARG A 73 10.55 -10.15 5.18
N ASP A 74 10.18 -10.54 6.39
CA ASP A 74 10.24 -9.68 7.57
C ASP A 74 11.67 -9.25 7.88
N ILE A 75 12.64 -10.18 7.85
CA ILE A 75 14.07 -9.87 8.03
C ILE A 75 14.53 -8.84 6.99
N ALA A 76 14.21 -9.04 5.72
CA ALA A 76 14.58 -8.11 4.66
C ALA A 76 13.91 -6.73 4.86
N THR A 77 12.62 -6.71 5.23
CA THR A 77 11.88 -5.46 5.50
C THR A 77 12.52 -4.67 6.65
N ARG A 78 12.94 -5.33 7.72
CA ARG A 78 13.67 -4.69 8.84
C ARG A 78 15.00 -4.05 8.40
N VAL A 79 15.69 -4.66 7.45
CA VAL A 79 16.89 -4.05 6.85
C VAL A 79 16.52 -2.80 6.06
N GLY A 80 15.47 -2.86 5.25
CA GLY A 80 14.98 -1.73 4.48
C GLY A 80 14.56 -0.55 5.36
N ILE A 81 13.87 -0.82 6.49
CA ILE A 81 13.48 0.20 7.47
C ILE A 81 14.73 0.86 8.08
N ARG A 82 15.70 0.07 8.53
CA ARG A 82 16.94 0.60 9.11
C ARG A 82 17.76 1.45 8.13
N GLN A 83 17.68 1.13 6.83
CA GLN A 83 18.36 1.89 5.78
C GLN A 83 17.51 3.04 5.21
N GLY A 84 16.30 3.28 5.76
CA GLY A 84 15.40 4.34 5.32
C GLY A 84 14.78 4.11 3.92
N LEU A 85 14.84 2.87 3.40
CA LEU A 85 14.33 2.50 2.07
C LEU A 85 12.90 1.93 2.11
N VAL A 86 12.42 1.53 3.28
CA VAL A 86 11.08 0.99 3.54
C VAL A 86 10.51 1.67 4.77
N LEU A 87 9.24 2.07 4.70
CA LEU A 87 8.53 2.64 5.84
C LEU A 87 8.16 1.54 6.84
N ALA A 88 8.27 1.83 8.13
CA ALA A 88 7.81 0.93 9.18
C ALA A 88 6.28 0.71 9.08
N PRO A 89 5.74 -0.45 9.53
CA PRO A 89 4.31 -0.74 9.47
C PRO A 89 3.43 0.30 10.15
N GLU A 90 3.88 0.91 11.23
CA GLU A 90 3.21 2.00 11.93
C GLU A 90 2.98 3.20 11.00
N HIS A 91 3.96 3.52 10.17
CA HIS A 91 3.88 4.57 9.16
C HIS A 91 3.13 4.12 7.90
N GLN A 92 3.08 2.80 7.61
CA GLN A 92 2.26 2.26 6.52
C GLN A 92 0.78 2.31 6.88
N ASN A 93 0.41 2.14 8.15
CA ASN A 93 -0.94 2.35 8.65
C ASN A 93 -1.31 3.84 8.72
N GLU A 94 -0.34 4.73 8.90
CA GLU A 94 -0.52 6.18 8.82
C GLU A 94 -0.65 6.66 7.38
N THR A 95 0.02 5.99 6.42
CA THR A 95 -0.17 6.24 4.97
C THR A 95 -1.40 5.52 4.40
N ALA A 96 -1.89 4.45 5.05
CA ALA A 96 -3.17 3.81 4.76
C ALA A 96 -4.34 4.49 5.50
N LYS A 97 -4.13 5.10 6.66
CA LYS A 97 -4.85 6.26 7.12
C LYS A 97 -4.22 7.44 6.38
N ALA A 98 -4.91 7.91 5.32
CA ALA A 98 -4.61 9.18 4.67
C ALA A 98 -4.07 10.16 5.71
N PRO A 99 -3.00 10.94 5.39
CA PRO A 99 -2.48 11.90 6.34
C PRO A 99 -3.67 12.61 6.93
N ARG A 100 -3.77 12.62 8.28
CA ARG A 100 -4.79 13.36 9.01
C ARG A 100 -4.52 14.89 8.95
N ASP A 101 -3.85 15.33 7.93
CA ASP A 101 -4.08 16.61 7.34
C ASP A 101 -5.52 16.54 6.80
N ALA A 102 -6.42 17.26 7.45
CA ALA A 102 -7.84 17.31 7.10
C ALA A 102 -8.09 17.75 5.64
N SER A 103 -7.02 18.01 4.89
CA SER A 103 -7.01 18.50 3.51
C SER A 103 -6.98 17.41 2.43
N MET A 104 -6.52 16.17 2.71
CA MET A 104 -6.37 15.15 1.68
C MET A 104 -7.27 13.93 1.93
N MET A 105 -7.81 13.34 0.88
CA MET A 105 -8.67 12.15 0.93
C MET A 105 -8.37 11.16 -0.18
N SER A 106 -8.73 9.89 0.02
CA SER A 106 -8.63 8.87 -1.03
C SER A 106 -9.65 9.11 -2.15
N VAL A 107 -9.40 8.54 -3.33
CA VAL A 107 -10.35 8.57 -4.46
C VAL A 107 -11.72 7.98 -4.07
N ALA A 108 -11.76 6.98 -3.18
CA ALA A 108 -13.01 6.43 -2.66
C ALA A 108 -13.78 7.46 -1.82
N GLN A 109 -13.11 8.11 -0.88
CA GLN A 109 -13.70 9.16 -0.05
C GLN A 109 -14.13 10.37 -0.89
N ALA A 110 -13.36 10.74 -1.93
CA ALA A 110 -13.74 11.81 -2.85
C ALA A 110 -14.99 11.42 -3.67
N SER A 111 -15.12 10.17 -4.10
CA SER A 111 -16.31 9.69 -4.79
C SER A 111 -17.56 9.78 -3.93
N ASP A 112 -17.46 9.41 -2.66
CA ASP A 112 -18.55 9.49 -1.69
C ASP A 112 -18.93 10.96 -1.37
N LEU A 113 -17.94 11.84 -1.18
CA LEU A 113 -18.14 13.26 -0.91
C LEU A 113 -18.82 13.98 -2.07
N ILE A 114 -18.38 13.71 -3.31
CA ILE A 114 -18.90 14.38 -4.53
C ILE A 114 -20.21 13.74 -5.00
N GLY A 115 -20.50 12.50 -4.59
CA GLY A 115 -21.67 11.74 -5.04
C GLY A 115 -21.54 11.23 -6.50
N ILE A 116 -20.33 10.82 -6.91
CA ILE A 116 -20.03 10.28 -8.24
C ILE A 116 -19.25 8.97 -8.14
N THR A 117 -19.21 8.20 -9.23
CA THR A 117 -18.43 6.97 -9.27
C THR A 117 -16.93 7.25 -9.22
N ARG A 118 -16.12 6.28 -8.71
CA ARG A 118 -14.65 6.37 -8.72
C ARG A 118 -14.09 6.60 -10.12
N ALA A 119 -14.68 5.98 -11.14
CA ALA A 119 -14.29 6.20 -12.55
C ALA A 119 -14.50 7.66 -12.98
N ALA A 120 -15.60 8.30 -12.52
CA ALA A 120 -15.84 9.70 -12.77
C ALA A 120 -14.86 10.62 -12.04
N VAL A 121 -14.42 10.25 -10.82
CA VAL A 121 -13.36 10.97 -10.11
C VAL A 121 -12.05 10.92 -10.90
N TYR A 122 -11.63 9.75 -11.41
CA TYR A 122 -10.43 9.66 -12.25
C TYR A 122 -10.52 10.52 -13.51
N LYS A 123 -11.67 10.55 -14.19
CA LYS A 123 -11.90 11.46 -15.34
C LYS A 123 -11.81 12.94 -14.96
N ALA A 124 -12.26 13.31 -13.75
CA ALA A 124 -12.14 14.67 -13.26
C ALA A 124 -10.67 15.04 -12.95
N ILE A 125 -9.90 14.09 -12.43
CA ILE A 125 -8.45 14.23 -12.21
C ILE A 125 -7.72 14.41 -13.55
N GLU A 126 -7.98 13.59 -14.55
CA GLU A 126 -7.42 13.70 -15.90
C GLU A 126 -7.69 15.08 -16.54
N LYS A 127 -8.89 15.62 -16.30
CA LYS A 127 -9.30 16.96 -16.76
C LYS A 127 -8.75 18.10 -15.90
N ARG A 128 -7.94 17.80 -14.87
CA ARG A 128 -7.41 18.78 -13.90
C ARG A 128 -8.50 19.57 -13.16
N ALA A 129 -9.69 19.00 -13.03
CA ALA A 129 -10.79 19.58 -12.28
C ALA A 129 -10.71 19.28 -10.78
N LEU A 130 -9.82 18.37 -10.37
CA LEU A 130 -9.52 18.03 -8.98
C LEU A 130 -8.02 18.13 -8.75
N GLU A 131 -7.61 18.77 -7.67
CA GLU A 131 -6.23 18.81 -7.24
C GLU A 131 -5.87 17.50 -6.56
N THR A 132 -4.69 16.96 -6.93
CA THR A 132 -4.25 15.65 -6.46
C THR A 132 -2.78 15.62 -6.18
N ILE A 133 -2.39 14.77 -5.22
CA ILE A 133 -1.00 14.39 -4.96
C ILE A 133 -0.89 12.88 -5.17
N ARG A 134 0.16 12.44 -5.84
CA ARG A 134 0.47 11.03 -6.01
C ARG A 134 1.63 10.63 -5.11
N ILE A 135 1.39 9.68 -4.22
CA ILE A 135 2.41 9.12 -3.33
C ILE A 135 2.57 7.64 -3.68
N GLY A 136 3.65 7.30 -4.40
CA GLY A 136 3.84 5.96 -4.94
C GLY A 136 2.71 5.57 -5.90
N ASN A 137 1.96 4.51 -5.57
CA ASN A 137 0.81 4.03 -6.36
C ASN A 137 -0.54 4.57 -5.84
N VAL A 138 -0.54 5.43 -4.82
CA VAL A 138 -1.76 5.99 -4.22
C VAL A 138 -1.98 7.40 -4.73
N THR A 139 -3.18 7.68 -5.27
CA THR A 139 -3.63 9.02 -5.62
C THR A 139 -4.51 9.56 -4.51
N LEU A 140 -4.14 10.70 -3.95
CA LEU A 140 -4.90 11.44 -2.96
C LEU A 140 -5.49 12.68 -3.62
N VAL A 141 -6.72 13.02 -3.25
CA VAL A 141 -7.49 14.18 -3.75
C VAL A 141 -7.56 15.23 -2.66
N ASP A 142 -7.32 16.49 -2.99
CA ASP A 142 -7.50 17.59 -2.05
C ASP A 142 -8.98 17.77 -1.71
N ARG A 143 -9.28 17.87 -0.41
CA ARG A 143 -10.65 17.96 0.11
C ARG A 143 -11.34 19.24 -0.31
N ALA A 144 -10.64 20.38 -0.27
CA ALA A 144 -11.21 21.65 -0.66
C ALA A 144 -11.56 21.67 -2.15
N SER A 145 -10.65 21.13 -2.99
CA SER A 145 -10.89 20.94 -4.41
C SER A 145 -12.09 20.02 -4.70
N ALA A 146 -12.24 18.92 -3.94
CA ALA A 146 -13.39 18.01 -4.07
C ALA A 146 -14.71 18.68 -3.67
N GLN A 147 -14.73 19.50 -2.61
CA GLN A 147 -15.89 20.28 -2.19
C GLN A 147 -16.28 21.32 -3.24
N ALA A 148 -15.33 22.10 -3.72
CA ALA A 148 -15.55 23.09 -4.77
C ALA A 148 -16.12 22.46 -6.05
N TYR A 149 -15.58 21.29 -6.45
CA TYR A 149 -16.07 20.55 -7.60
C TYR A 149 -17.51 20.05 -7.40
N ARG A 150 -17.86 19.60 -6.20
CA ARG A 150 -19.24 19.22 -5.85
C ARG A 150 -20.18 20.42 -5.99
N GLU A 151 -19.85 21.56 -5.37
CA GLU A 151 -20.66 22.78 -5.40
C GLU A 151 -20.87 23.28 -6.84
N GLN A 152 -19.83 23.26 -7.66
CA GLN A 152 -19.90 23.60 -9.08
C GLN A 152 -20.89 22.71 -9.83
N ARG A 153 -20.87 21.40 -9.59
CA ARG A 153 -21.83 20.48 -10.22
C ARG A 153 -23.26 20.71 -9.78
N GLU A 154 -23.48 20.94 -8.49
CA GLU A 154 -24.80 21.25 -7.95
C GLU A 154 -25.36 22.56 -8.55
N SER A 155 -24.52 23.57 -8.76
CA SER A 155 -24.93 24.84 -9.37
C SER A 155 -25.32 24.67 -10.85
N ILE A 156 -24.61 23.85 -11.61
CA ILE A 156 -24.93 23.54 -13.01
C ILE A 156 -26.26 22.77 -13.09
N GLY A 157 -26.44 21.75 -12.26
CA GLY A 157 -27.69 20.98 -12.23
C GLY A 157 -28.92 21.82 -11.85
N ARG A 158 -28.77 22.82 -10.98
CA ARG A 158 -29.87 23.77 -10.64
C ARG A 158 -30.19 24.68 -11.80
N ARG A 159 -29.21 25.14 -12.57
CA ARG A 159 -29.44 26.02 -13.75
C ARG A 159 -30.17 25.27 -14.86
N GLU A 160 -29.81 24.02 -15.11
CA GLU A 160 -30.47 23.19 -16.14
C GLU A 160 -31.93 22.84 -15.74
N SER A 161 -32.21 22.59 -14.46
CA SER A 161 -33.55 22.32 -13.99
C SER A 161 -34.46 23.56 -14.05
N HIS A 162 -33.93 24.76 -13.84
CA HIS A 162 -34.67 26.02 -14.00
C HIS A 162 -34.92 26.33 -15.49
N SER A 163 -33.95 26.11 -16.36
CA SER A 163 -34.11 26.33 -17.80
C SER A 163 -35.13 25.39 -18.42
N ARG A 164 -35.22 24.14 -17.99
CA ARG A 164 -36.24 23.16 -18.44
C ARG A 164 -37.64 23.50 -17.96
N ARG A 165 -37.79 24.11 -16.76
CA ARG A 165 -39.11 24.59 -16.26
C ARG A 165 -39.58 25.87 -16.97
N ALA A 166 -38.66 26.73 -17.42
CA ALA A 166 -38.96 27.93 -18.16
C ALA A 166 -39.29 27.69 -19.65
N ALA A 167 -38.84 26.60 -20.20
CA ALA A 167 -39.08 26.20 -21.61
C ALA A 167 -40.31 25.27 -21.82
N GLY A 168 -41.07 25.02 -20.77
CA GLY A 168 -42.24 24.12 -20.74
C GLY A 168 -43.57 24.90 -20.76
N PHE A 169 -43.76 25.79 -21.75
CA PHE A 169 -45.06 26.32 -22.19
C PHE A 169 -45.08 26.34 -23.69
#